data_2bf5e65c515fe75f969f33c20a04e063
#
_entry.id   2bf5e65c515fe75f969f33c20a04e063
#
_cell.length_a   1.000
_cell.length_b   1.000
_cell.length_c   1.000
_cell.angle_alpha   90.00
_cell.angle_beta   90.00
_cell.angle_gamma   90.00
#
_symmetry.space_group_name_H-M   'P 1'
#
loop_
_entity.id
_entity.type
_entity.pdbx_description
1 polymer ?
#
loop_
_entity_poly.entity_id
_entity_poly.type
_entity_poly.pdbx_seq_one_letter_code
_entity_poly.pdbx_strand_id
1 'polypeptide(L)'
;LDNTVESSIGTDLYDEDTDGDGVIDGIDKFPLDPLEWLDSDLDGCGDNSDEFPYDDTECADTDGDGYGDNYDKFPNDETEWLDYDSDGVGDNRDACPTRYGLSISPEGCPDRDGDGFSDATDMFPDDMDEWADSDGDGFGDNGDRFPYDPAEWNDFDNDTYGDNSDVFPSNP
;
A
#
# COMPACT_ATOMS: atom_id res chain seq x y z
N LEU A 1 -41.11 -5.44 25.59
CA LEU A 1 -41.44 -6.11 24.32
C LEU A 1 -42.60 -7.06 24.49
N ASP A 2 -43.22 -7.54 23.41
CA ASP A 2 -44.20 -8.65 23.48
C ASP A 2 -43.50 -10.00 23.21
N ASN A 3 -44.04 -11.06 23.78
CA ASN A 3 -43.48 -12.43 23.73
C ASN A 3 -43.12 -12.94 22.32
N THR A 4 -43.77 -12.38 21.28
CA THR A 4 -43.48 -12.75 19.89
C THR A 4 -42.23 -12.09 19.34
N VAL A 5 -42.00 -10.86 19.73
CA VAL A 5 -40.76 -10.12 19.39
C VAL A 5 -39.59 -10.70 20.17
N GLU A 6 -39.70 -10.86 21.47
CA GLU A 6 -38.69 -11.46 22.35
C GLU A 6 -38.25 -12.83 21.84
N SER A 7 -39.20 -13.69 21.51
CA SER A 7 -38.88 -15.01 20.93
C SER A 7 -38.18 -14.91 19.58
N SER A 8 -38.37 -13.84 18.83
CA SER A 8 -37.73 -13.66 17.51
C SER A 8 -36.32 -13.13 17.57
N ILE A 9 -35.99 -12.33 18.58
CA ILE A 9 -34.67 -11.73 18.81
C ILE A 9 -33.83 -12.52 19.80
N GLY A 10 -34.46 -13.48 20.53
CA GLY A 10 -33.77 -14.41 21.44
C GLY A 10 -33.64 -13.92 22.88
N THR A 11 -34.38 -12.87 23.25
CA THR A 11 -34.40 -12.38 24.64
C THR A 11 -35.26 -13.23 25.59
N ASP A 12 -35.07 -13.06 26.90
CA ASP A 12 -35.81 -13.83 27.91
C ASP A 12 -37.23 -13.26 28.14
N LEU A 13 -38.24 -14.06 27.85
CA LEU A 13 -39.67 -13.72 28.01
C LEU A 13 -40.09 -13.32 29.42
N TYR A 14 -39.27 -13.49 30.43
CA TYR A 14 -39.54 -13.24 31.86
C TYR A 14 -38.58 -12.23 32.48
N ASP A 15 -37.65 -11.73 31.72
CA ASP A 15 -36.73 -10.69 32.12
C ASP A 15 -36.83 -9.50 31.14
N GLU A 16 -36.96 -8.31 31.64
CA GLU A 16 -37.08 -7.10 30.83
C GLU A 16 -35.73 -6.55 30.37
N ASP A 17 -34.62 -7.12 30.87
CA ASP A 17 -33.23 -6.73 30.65
C ASP A 17 -32.40 -8.04 30.57
N THR A 18 -32.42 -8.65 29.39
CA THR A 18 -31.98 -10.01 29.18
C THR A 18 -30.46 -10.19 29.43
N ASP A 19 -29.64 -9.22 29.09
CA ASP A 19 -28.19 -9.28 29.24
C ASP A 19 -27.69 -8.64 30.56
N GLY A 20 -28.55 -7.85 31.22
CA GLY A 20 -28.31 -7.31 32.56
C GLY A 20 -27.44 -6.07 32.57
N ASP A 21 -27.39 -5.31 31.51
CA ASP A 21 -26.59 -4.09 31.39
C ASP A 21 -27.29 -2.85 32.00
N GLY A 22 -28.60 -2.92 32.29
CA GLY A 22 -29.41 -1.91 32.87
C GLY A 22 -30.29 -1.17 31.86
N VAL A 23 -30.26 -1.53 30.61
CA VAL A 23 -31.15 -1.06 29.55
C VAL A 23 -32.14 -2.16 29.20
N ILE A 24 -33.42 -1.84 29.17
CA ILE A 24 -34.47 -2.84 28.91
C ILE A 24 -34.48 -3.22 27.42
N ASP A 25 -34.72 -4.50 27.10
CA ASP A 25 -34.73 -5.09 25.75
C ASP A 25 -35.51 -4.26 24.70
N GLY A 26 -36.55 -3.55 25.15
CA GLY A 26 -37.44 -2.79 24.27
C GLY A 26 -36.87 -1.51 23.71
N ILE A 27 -35.79 -1.01 24.29
CA ILE A 27 -35.07 0.20 23.84
C ILE A 27 -33.59 -0.08 23.56
N ASP A 28 -33.10 -1.22 23.99
CA ASP A 28 -31.79 -1.71 23.72
C ASP A 28 -31.60 -2.08 22.26
N LYS A 29 -30.53 -1.64 21.65
CA LYS A 29 -30.16 -2.03 20.27
C LYS A 29 -29.49 -3.40 20.21
N PHE A 30 -28.86 -3.79 21.33
CA PHE A 30 -28.09 -5.04 21.46
C PHE A 30 -28.52 -5.86 22.67
N PRO A 31 -29.78 -6.27 22.81
CA PRO A 31 -30.38 -6.81 24.05
C PRO A 31 -29.84 -8.19 24.45
N LEU A 32 -28.74 -8.63 23.90
CA LEU A 32 -28.01 -9.85 24.23
C LEU A 32 -26.51 -9.59 24.47
N ASP A 33 -26.08 -8.34 24.37
CA ASP A 33 -24.69 -7.95 24.58
C ASP A 33 -24.56 -6.93 25.72
N PRO A 34 -24.16 -7.34 26.92
CA PRO A 34 -24.12 -6.48 28.11
C PRO A 34 -23.05 -5.37 28.04
N LEU A 35 -22.39 -5.20 26.95
CA LEU A 35 -21.40 -4.14 26.73
C LEU A 35 -21.91 -3.08 25.76
N GLU A 36 -23.04 -3.34 25.07
CA GLU A 36 -23.60 -2.45 24.05
C GLU A 36 -25.09 -2.23 24.26
N TRP A 37 -25.59 -1.01 24.10
CA TRP A 37 -27.00 -0.67 24.22
C TRP A 37 -27.47 0.40 23.23
N LEU A 38 -26.55 1.11 22.59
CA LEU A 38 -26.81 2.19 21.65
C LEU A 38 -26.07 1.95 20.34
N ASP A 39 -26.70 2.32 19.26
CA ASP A 39 -26.18 2.33 17.90
C ASP A 39 -26.67 3.62 17.27
N SER A 40 -25.80 4.65 17.23
CA SER A 40 -26.19 6.02 16.93
C SER A 40 -26.38 6.29 15.45
N ASP A 41 -25.66 5.58 14.58
CA ASP A 41 -25.73 5.71 13.11
C ASP A 41 -26.44 4.55 12.42
N LEU A 42 -26.70 3.46 13.15
CA LEU A 42 -27.48 2.31 12.74
C LEU A 42 -26.76 1.40 11.71
N ASP A 43 -25.47 1.28 11.83
CA ASP A 43 -24.67 0.39 10.99
C ASP A 43 -24.55 -1.05 11.54
N GLY A 44 -24.94 -1.24 12.81
CA GLY A 44 -24.93 -2.53 13.51
C GLY A 44 -23.75 -2.72 14.45
N CYS A 45 -22.86 -1.76 14.57
CA CYS A 45 -21.85 -1.67 15.61
C CYS A 45 -22.39 -0.86 16.80
N GLY A 46 -22.07 -1.28 18.01
CA GLY A 46 -22.50 -0.53 19.20
C GLY A 46 -21.56 0.63 19.47
N ASP A 47 -22.13 1.75 19.95
CA ASP A 47 -21.37 2.99 20.20
C ASP A 47 -20.14 2.80 21.10
N ASN A 48 -20.12 1.77 21.96
CA ASN A 48 -19.00 1.55 22.88
C ASN A 48 -17.81 0.84 22.20
N SER A 49 -18.07 0.00 21.21
CA SER A 49 -17.07 -0.74 20.46
C SER A 49 -16.78 -0.12 19.10
N ASP A 50 -17.60 0.82 18.67
CA ASP A 50 -17.48 1.54 17.43
C ASP A 50 -16.50 2.71 17.54
N GLU A 51 -15.50 2.73 16.71
CA GLU A 51 -14.52 3.82 16.63
C GLU A 51 -15.09 5.05 15.90
N PHE A 52 -16.20 4.86 15.14
CA PHE A 52 -16.88 5.91 14.35
C PHE A 52 -18.38 5.99 14.62
N PRO A 53 -18.85 6.21 15.87
CA PRO A 53 -20.26 6.07 16.29
C PRO A 53 -21.28 7.01 15.62
N TYR A 54 -20.89 7.72 14.57
CA TYR A 54 -21.72 8.64 13.77
C TYR A 54 -21.47 8.51 12.28
N ASP A 55 -20.78 7.45 11.84
CA ASP A 55 -20.50 7.17 10.43
C ASP A 55 -20.95 5.74 10.07
N ASP A 56 -22.14 5.62 9.50
CA ASP A 56 -22.81 4.37 9.17
C ASP A 56 -22.08 3.50 8.12
N THR A 57 -20.87 3.87 7.75
CA THR A 57 -20.01 3.13 6.81
C THR A 57 -18.77 2.52 7.44
N GLU A 58 -18.46 2.89 8.70
CA GLU A 58 -17.24 2.51 9.40
C GLU A 58 -17.53 2.03 10.81
N CYS A 59 -16.88 0.96 11.27
CA CYS A 59 -16.96 0.46 12.63
C CYS A 59 -15.61 0.39 13.33
N ALA A 60 -14.54 0.17 12.58
CA ALA A 60 -13.21 -0.13 13.10
C ALA A 60 -12.14 0.71 12.41
N ASP A 61 -11.09 0.97 13.17
CA ASP A 61 -9.84 1.58 12.74
C ASP A 61 -8.70 0.72 13.27
N THR A 62 -8.28 -0.27 12.47
CA THR A 62 -7.39 -1.33 12.92
C THR A 62 -5.98 -0.83 13.27
N ASP A 63 -5.48 0.19 12.58
CA ASP A 63 -4.15 0.74 12.83
C ASP A 63 -4.14 2.07 13.59
N GLY A 64 -5.32 2.71 13.74
CA GLY A 64 -5.50 3.87 14.59
C GLY A 64 -5.09 5.20 13.93
N ASP A 65 -5.10 5.29 12.60
CA ASP A 65 -4.72 6.50 11.88
C ASP A 65 -5.86 7.51 11.73
N GLY A 66 -7.10 7.12 12.06
CA GLY A 66 -8.30 7.94 12.01
C GLY A 66 -9.11 7.79 10.73
N TYR A 67 -8.75 6.84 9.88
CA TYR A 67 -9.54 6.39 8.74
C TYR A 67 -10.08 4.99 9.02
N GLY A 68 -11.36 4.77 8.76
CA GLY A 68 -11.98 3.46 9.02
C GLY A 68 -11.55 2.40 8.01
N ASP A 69 -11.51 1.15 8.48
CA ASP A 69 -11.04 -0.01 7.71
C ASP A 69 -11.71 -0.18 6.33
N ASN A 70 -12.97 0.28 6.17
CA ASN A 70 -13.68 0.18 4.90
C ASN A 70 -13.25 1.24 3.88
N TYR A 71 -12.86 2.42 4.36
CA TYR A 71 -12.38 3.52 3.53
C TYR A 71 -10.89 3.41 3.27
N ASP A 72 -10.15 2.92 4.27
CA ASP A 72 -8.71 2.80 4.24
C ASP A 72 -8.24 1.74 3.21
N LYS A 73 -7.27 2.11 2.39
CA LYS A 73 -6.62 1.20 1.45
C LYS A 73 -5.53 0.34 2.10
N PHE A 74 -5.05 0.78 3.27
CA PHE A 74 -3.96 0.14 4.01
C PHE A 74 -4.30 -0.07 5.49
N PRO A 75 -5.40 -0.78 5.85
CA PRO A 75 -5.96 -0.82 7.20
C PRO A 75 -5.06 -1.49 8.26
N ASN A 76 -3.78 -1.60 8.03
CA ASN A 76 -2.76 -2.09 8.95
C ASN A 76 -1.49 -1.25 8.89
N ASP A 77 -1.51 -0.08 8.26
CA ASP A 77 -0.36 0.83 8.13
C ASP A 77 -0.76 2.26 8.48
N GLU A 78 -0.57 2.64 9.74
CA GLU A 78 -0.93 3.94 10.32
C GLU A 78 -0.36 5.18 9.58
N THR A 79 0.43 4.97 8.56
CA THR A 79 1.05 6.03 7.77
C THR A 79 0.43 6.22 6.39
N GLU A 80 -0.44 5.30 5.96
CA GLU A 80 -1.04 5.27 4.63
C GLU A 80 -2.54 4.96 4.70
N TRP A 81 -3.38 5.69 3.96
CA TRP A 81 -4.83 5.48 3.89
C TRP A 81 -5.41 5.63 2.49
N LEU A 82 -4.65 6.19 1.56
CA LEU A 82 -5.05 6.35 0.16
C LEU A 82 -4.02 5.74 -0.79
N ASP A 83 -4.54 5.27 -1.93
CA ASP A 83 -3.78 4.83 -3.09
C ASP A 83 -4.57 5.31 -4.32
N TYR A 84 -4.23 6.49 -4.81
CA TYR A 84 -5.02 7.18 -5.84
C TYR A 84 -4.90 6.52 -7.20
N ASP A 85 -3.73 6.02 -7.57
CA ASP A 85 -3.49 5.39 -8.87
C ASP A 85 -3.55 3.86 -8.83
N SER A 86 -3.69 3.30 -7.62
CA SER A 86 -3.90 1.88 -7.36
C SER A 86 -2.72 0.98 -7.78
N ASP A 87 -1.51 1.43 -7.53
CA ASP A 87 -0.30 0.65 -7.79
C ASP A 87 0.16 -0.19 -6.57
N GLY A 88 -0.45 0.05 -5.41
CA GLY A 88 -0.16 -0.66 -4.16
C GLY A 88 0.85 0.05 -3.26
N VAL A 89 1.29 1.24 -3.65
CA VAL A 89 2.06 2.16 -2.80
C VAL A 89 1.13 3.25 -2.31
N GLY A 90 1.11 3.52 -1.02
CA GLY A 90 0.25 4.57 -0.46
C GLY A 90 0.72 5.96 -0.86
N ASP A 91 -0.25 6.88 -1.04
CA ASP A 91 -0.01 8.24 -1.54
C ASP A 91 1.06 9.03 -0.75
N ASN A 92 1.22 8.73 0.56
CA ASN A 92 2.20 9.43 1.40
C ASN A 92 3.65 9.00 1.12
N ARG A 93 3.84 7.72 0.75
CA ARG A 93 5.15 7.15 0.43
C ARG A 93 5.45 7.21 -1.06
N ASP A 94 4.41 7.23 -1.87
CA ASP A 94 4.52 7.22 -3.32
C ASP A 94 5.12 8.54 -3.86
N ALA A 95 6.18 8.43 -4.63
CA ALA A 95 6.80 9.57 -5.29
C ALA A 95 6.00 10.06 -6.52
N CYS A 96 5.07 9.25 -7.03
CA CYS A 96 4.24 9.53 -8.19
C CYS A 96 2.73 9.25 -7.95
N PRO A 97 2.09 9.74 -6.87
CA PRO A 97 0.81 9.29 -6.34
C PRO A 97 -0.42 9.45 -7.27
N THR A 98 -0.23 9.75 -8.51
CA THR A 98 -1.28 9.88 -9.53
C THR A 98 -0.93 9.16 -10.83
N ARG A 99 0.16 8.41 -10.83
CA ARG A 99 0.70 7.73 -12.00
C ARG A 99 1.19 6.35 -11.60
N TYR A 100 0.36 5.36 -11.82
CA TYR A 100 0.66 3.95 -11.58
C TYR A 100 2.10 3.59 -11.97
N GLY A 101 2.85 2.99 -11.04
CA GLY A 101 4.22 2.58 -11.24
C GLY A 101 4.65 1.51 -10.26
N LEU A 102 5.70 0.78 -10.60
CA LEU A 102 6.23 -0.29 -9.76
C LEU A 102 7.72 -0.12 -9.46
N SER A 103 8.27 1.08 -9.74
CA SER A 103 9.67 1.38 -9.42
C SER A 103 9.93 1.34 -7.91
N ILE A 104 11.14 0.97 -7.56
CA ILE A 104 11.64 0.96 -6.18
C ILE A 104 12.35 2.29 -5.86
N SER A 105 12.86 2.95 -6.89
CA SER A 105 13.65 4.19 -6.74
C SER A 105 13.42 5.17 -7.90
N PRO A 106 12.70 6.27 -7.66
CA PRO A 106 11.81 6.53 -6.52
C PRO A 106 10.61 5.58 -6.51
N GLU A 107 10.10 5.24 -5.31
CA GLU A 107 9.03 4.25 -5.14
C GLU A 107 7.71 4.75 -5.77
N GLY A 108 6.93 3.83 -6.39
CA GLY A 108 5.60 4.13 -6.94
C GLY A 108 5.61 4.85 -8.28
N CYS A 109 6.75 5.04 -8.95
CA CYS A 109 6.79 5.70 -10.24
C CYS A 109 6.77 4.71 -11.42
N PRO A 110 6.34 5.15 -12.62
CA PRO A 110 6.39 4.31 -13.82
C PRO A 110 7.79 3.77 -14.10
N ASP A 111 7.85 2.47 -14.35
CA ASP A 111 9.04 1.69 -14.60
C ASP A 111 8.71 0.70 -15.73
N ARG A 112 9.21 0.96 -16.91
CA ARG A 112 8.76 0.28 -18.13
C ARG A 112 9.39 -1.10 -18.32
N ASP A 113 10.65 -1.24 -18.00
CA ASP A 113 11.39 -2.50 -18.17
C ASP A 113 11.40 -3.35 -16.90
N GLY A 114 11.07 -2.74 -15.73
CA GLY A 114 10.89 -3.45 -14.48
C GLY A 114 12.19 -3.72 -13.72
N ASP A 115 13.21 -2.91 -13.92
CA ASP A 115 14.49 -3.03 -13.22
C ASP A 115 14.49 -2.43 -11.81
N GLY A 116 13.44 -1.65 -11.48
CA GLY A 116 13.25 -1.00 -10.20
C GLY A 116 13.63 0.48 -10.20
N PHE A 117 14.16 1.02 -11.27
CA PHE A 117 14.35 2.45 -11.47
C PHE A 117 13.19 3.03 -12.28
N SER A 118 12.78 4.25 -11.98
CA SER A 118 11.69 4.85 -12.74
C SER A 118 12.15 5.35 -14.11
N ASP A 119 11.26 5.31 -15.10
CA ASP A 119 11.49 5.87 -16.45
C ASP A 119 12.10 7.29 -16.44
N ALA A 120 11.89 8.04 -15.35
CA ALA A 120 12.35 9.43 -15.24
C ALA A 120 13.78 9.56 -14.73
N THR A 121 14.28 8.56 -14.04
CA THR A 121 15.62 8.53 -13.44
C THR A 121 16.53 7.51 -14.10
N ASP A 122 15.96 6.62 -14.87
CA ASP A 122 16.63 5.61 -15.65
C ASP A 122 17.20 6.20 -16.95
N MET A 123 18.45 5.93 -17.23
CA MET A 123 19.11 6.32 -18.48
C MET A 123 18.75 5.40 -19.65
N PHE A 124 18.27 4.17 -19.33
CA PHE A 124 17.95 3.12 -20.30
C PHE A 124 16.55 2.53 -20.06
N PRO A 125 15.45 3.30 -20.11
CA PRO A 125 14.10 2.90 -19.66
C PRO A 125 13.42 1.79 -20.46
N ASP A 126 14.13 1.11 -21.32
CA ASP A 126 13.69 -0.04 -22.11
C ASP A 126 14.67 -1.23 -21.97
N ASP A 127 15.67 -1.16 -21.07
CA ASP A 127 16.68 -2.20 -20.86
C ASP A 127 16.85 -2.56 -19.37
N MET A 128 16.18 -3.62 -18.95
CA MET A 128 16.12 -4.07 -17.55
C MET A 128 17.47 -4.45 -16.91
N ASP A 129 18.52 -4.48 -17.68
CA ASP A 129 19.87 -4.79 -17.18
C ASP A 129 20.72 -3.53 -16.95
N GLU A 130 20.22 -2.34 -17.37
CA GLU A 130 20.94 -1.07 -17.34
C GLU A 130 20.07 0.08 -16.84
N TRP A 131 20.59 0.93 -15.95
CA TRP A 131 19.88 2.11 -15.41
C TRP A 131 20.75 3.37 -15.30
N ALA A 132 22.07 3.24 -15.46
CA ALA A 132 23.03 4.32 -15.32
C ALA A 132 24.07 4.29 -16.45
N ASP A 133 24.57 5.47 -16.81
CA ASP A 133 25.66 5.69 -17.74
C ASP A 133 26.53 6.79 -17.12
N SER A 134 27.59 6.37 -16.39
CA SER A 134 28.39 7.26 -15.57
C SER A 134 29.28 8.21 -16.35
N ASP A 135 29.67 7.88 -17.57
CA ASP A 135 30.54 8.71 -18.40
C ASP A 135 29.83 9.32 -19.61
N GLY A 136 28.62 8.85 -19.94
CA GLY A 136 27.76 9.45 -20.96
C GLY A 136 28.09 9.04 -22.39
N ASP A 137 28.65 7.85 -22.56
CA ASP A 137 29.01 7.35 -23.89
C ASP A 137 27.90 6.58 -24.61
N GLY A 138 26.82 6.25 -23.85
CA GLY A 138 25.63 5.56 -24.36
C GLY A 138 25.65 4.04 -24.14
N PHE A 139 26.64 3.52 -23.41
CA PHE A 139 26.67 2.17 -22.88
C PHE A 139 26.38 2.24 -21.37
N GLY A 140 25.57 1.31 -20.87
CA GLY A 140 25.24 1.28 -19.46
C GLY A 140 26.38 0.73 -18.61
N ASP A 141 26.46 1.23 -17.37
CA ASP A 141 27.53 0.91 -16.42
C ASP A 141 27.72 -0.61 -16.18
N ASN A 142 26.64 -1.41 -16.31
CA ASN A 142 26.71 -2.85 -16.11
C ASN A 142 27.29 -3.59 -17.31
N GLY A 143 27.01 -3.13 -18.52
CA GLY A 143 27.51 -3.68 -19.77
C GLY A 143 28.86 -3.11 -20.18
N ASP A 144 29.20 -1.94 -19.65
CA ASP A 144 30.43 -1.22 -19.96
C ASP A 144 31.63 -1.78 -19.17
N ARG A 145 32.68 -2.08 -19.85
CA ARG A 145 33.96 -2.49 -19.23
C ARG A 145 34.73 -1.32 -18.62
N PHE A 146 34.44 -0.12 -19.07
CA PHE A 146 35.14 1.12 -18.69
C PHE A 146 34.15 2.23 -18.27
N PRO A 147 33.28 2.03 -17.27
CA PRO A 147 32.13 2.90 -16.97
C PRO A 147 32.47 4.33 -16.52
N TYR A 148 33.70 4.76 -16.66
CA TYR A 148 34.19 6.10 -16.36
C TYR A 148 35.11 6.66 -17.46
N ASP A 149 35.18 6.00 -18.65
CA ASP A 149 35.98 6.47 -19.78
C ASP A 149 35.12 6.52 -21.06
N PRO A 150 34.55 7.70 -21.39
CA PRO A 150 33.60 7.85 -22.50
C PRO A 150 34.18 7.58 -23.89
N ALA A 151 35.39 7.07 -23.98
CA ALA A 151 36.03 6.66 -25.24
C ALA A 151 36.11 5.15 -25.39
N GLU A 152 35.84 4.39 -24.33
CA GLU A 152 36.00 2.92 -24.28
C GLU A 152 34.79 2.27 -23.63
N TRP A 153 34.25 1.18 -24.16
CA TRP A 153 33.14 0.41 -23.60
C TRP A 153 33.33 -1.10 -23.65
N ASN A 154 34.36 -1.58 -24.38
CA ASN A 154 34.64 -3.00 -24.56
C ASN A 154 36.14 -3.29 -24.52
N ASP A 155 36.48 -4.53 -24.10
CA ASP A 155 37.84 -5.08 -24.06
C ASP A 155 37.75 -6.55 -24.47
N PHE A 156 37.92 -6.82 -25.76
CA PHE A 156 37.66 -8.11 -26.36
C PHE A 156 38.65 -9.18 -25.94
N ASP A 157 39.93 -8.83 -25.77
CA ASP A 157 40.99 -9.79 -25.44
C ASP A 157 41.36 -9.78 -23.93
N ASN A 158 40.73 -8.88 -23.16
CA ASN A 158 40.87 -8.72 -21.70
C ASN A 158 42.28 -8.35 -21.25
N ASP A 159 42.99 -7.53 -22.01
CA ASP A 159 44.31 -7.04 -21.64
C ASP A 159 44.33 -5.75 -20.81
N THR A 160 43.11 -5.21 -20.51
CA THR A 160 42.86 -3.96 -19.77
C THR A 160 42.96 -2.66 -20.57
N TYR A 161 43.25 -2.74 -21.85
CA TYR A 161 43.10 -1.62 -22.77
C TYR A 161 41.75 -1.78 -23.51
N GLY A 162 41.02 -0.69 -23.66
CA GLY A 162 39.76 -0.70 -24.40
C GLY A 162 40.02 -0.87 -25.92
N ASP A 163 39.07 -1.51 -26.59
CA ASP A 163 39.19 -1.85 -28.02
C ASP A 163 39.47 -0.66 -28.94
N ASN A 164 39.04 0.57 -28.52
CA ASN A 164 39.23 1.78 -29.33
C ASN A 164 40.66 2.33 -29.23
N SER A 165 41.31 2.18 -28.07
CA SER A 165 42.69 2.64 -27.85
C SER A 165 43.73 1.57 -28.06
N ASP A 166 43.32 0.28 -28.08
CA ASP A 166 44.24 -0.81 -28.31
C ASP A 166 44.65 -0.94 -29.79
N VAL A 167 45.95 -1.11 -30.00
CA VAL A 167 46.55 -1.34 -31.35
C VAL A 167 46.27 -2.76 -31.85
N PHE A 168 46.01 -3.71 -30.94
CA PHE A 168 45.81 -5.12 -31.26
C PHE A 168 44.58 -5.70 -30.53
N PRO A 169 43.34 -5.18 -30.75
CA PRO A 169 42.15 -5.50 -29.95
C PRO A 169 41.69 -6.97 -29.90
N SER A 170 42.50 -7.89 -30.30
CA SER A 170 42.24 -9.35 -30.31
C SER A 170 43.47 -10.16 -29.88
N ASN A 171 44.47 -9.53 -29.29
CA ASN A 171 45.71 -10.17 -28.95
C ASN A 171 46.28 -9.69 -27.62
N PRO A 172 45.93 -10.39 -26.49
CA PRO A 172 46.26 -10.03 -25.11
C PRO A 172 47.78 -10.00 -24.84
#